data_2e2a179324332853138b88bc0aab78bd
#
_entry.id   2e2a179324332853138b88bc0aab78bd
#
_cell.length_a   1.000
_cell.length_b   1.000
_cell.length_c   1.000
_cell.angle_alpha   90.00
_cell.angle_beta   90.00
_cell.angle_gamma   90.00
#
_symmetry.space_group_name_H-M   'P 1'
#
loop_
_entity.id
_entity.type
_entity.pdbx_description
1 polymer ?
#
loop_
_entity_poly.entity_id
_entity_poly.type
_entity_poly.pdbx_seq_one_letter_code
_entity_poly.pdbx_strand_id
1 'polypeptide(L)'
;MSLPRPIDRALGTALLAIWVLFFGLSVASQFRHPGYTSVFVSSPADPDAYPALTSFRPWLEGRQSGLRIGDRLLRVGDADLRGVGPYGFYVRVAEQNARDRQLPVVFERAGVRGETSLPVGSYAIFWPFLLPSLAFAVTAWLLLFRARPSPMVHAFAHAFGCIALVFATYVAGSRLETYAATGVNLAAWSLVLPLVVRASMCFPREEMPTGRLARWAPWVFAIVGPLVASSRFGTPFASDIGESGAFGLTALAFATVVVVMTRNYPGADPIGRRQLRWVLLGFYLAAIPPMAGSALAAFDLRLTPIANLTLAATAIFPLSILVAVVRYNLFDIDRLISGTASYSILVLLLALVGELFLEPLSARAAASVGIDPAAGQITFVVVLAAILIPVQRTWRPLVDRIFFHEGHLLESSVEELLAEIARTSDMASAMQRTGAGIDRAFRPGFCALYEARQGAFEPTYVSGSRDFSAIAADSDAIRALETKVAPIRLDSRGTATSAAPQNGSPVAGAAVIVPLRPRGAPTAFVAMGPKRSGDVYTSTDLSLLSALAHAVSTRPGEGVPHQTS
;
A
#
# COMPACT_ATOMS: atom_id res chain seq x y z
N MET A 1 22.18 -7.96 5.90
CA MET A 1 22.88 -6.72 5.56
C MET A 1 21.80 -5.72 5.15
N SER A 2 21.68 -4.60 5.85
CA SER A 2 20.98 -3.44 5.31
C SER A 2 21.92 -2.86 4.25
N LEU A 3 21.47 -2.73 3.01
CA LEU A 3 22.23 -2.04 1.99
C LEU A 3 22.46 -0.57 2.42
N PRO A 4 23.57 0.06 2.02
CA PRO A 4 23.74 1.49 2.22
C PRO A 4 22.54 2.25 1.65
N ARG A 5 22.04 3.25 2.33
CA ARG A 5 20.87 4.06 1.93
C ARG A 5 20.82 4.47 0.45
N PRO A 6 21.94 4.90 -0.19
CA PRO A 6 21.94 5.26 -1.61
C PRO A 6 21.65 4.06 -2.50
N ILE A 7 22.15 2.87 -2.17
CA ILE A 7 21.94 1.65 -2.97
C ILE A 7 20.48 1.18 -2.86
N ASP A 8 19.87 1.22 -1.67
CA ASP A 8 18.46 0.88 -1.49
C ASP A 8 17.53 1.80 -2.30
N ARG A 9 17.81 3.12 -2.29
CA ARG A 9 17.05 4.07 -3.09
C ARG A 9 17.27 3.88 -4.58
N ALA A 10 18.49 3.63 -5.01
CA ALA A 10 18.80 3.37 -6.41
C ALA A 10 18.08 2.12 -6.92
N LEU A 11 18.09 1.02 -6.14
CA LEU A 11 17.38 -0.21 -6.47
C LEU A 11 15.87 0.01 -6.55
N GLY A 12 15.29 0.67 -5.56
CA GLY A 12 13.86 0.97 -5.55
C GLY A 12 13.45 1.89 -6.71
N THR A 13 14.27 2.89 -7.05
CA THR A 13 14.04 3.76 -8.21
C THR A 13 14.12 2.97 -9.52
N ALA A 14 15.08 2.05 -9.65
CA ALA A 14 15.20 1.19 -10.82
C ALA A 14 13.96 0.27 -10.97
N LEU A 15 13.49 -0.34 -9.88
CA LEU A 15 12.25 -1.14 -9.88
C LEU A 15 11.04 -0.32 -10.33
N LEU A 16 10.89 0.90 -9.84
CA LEU A 16 9.79 1.80 -10.23
C LEU A 16 9.93 2.26 -11.69
N ALA A 17 11.13 2.51 -12.19
CA ALA A 17 11.36 2.86 -13.59
C ALA A 17 10.98 1.70 -14.52
N ILE A 18 11.38 0.47 -14.17
CA ILE A 18 10.99 -0.76 -14.89
C ILE A 18 9.47 -0.92 -14.83
N TRP A 19 8.85 -0.66 -13.68
CA TRP A 19 7.41 -0.72 -13.53
C TRP A 19 6.70 0.29 -14.44
N VAL A 20 7.11 1.55 -14.49
CA VAL A 20 6.52 2.58 -15.37
C VAL A 20 6.57 2.11 -16.83
N LEU A 21 7.71 1.54 -17.26
CA LEU A 21 7.85 1.01 -18.61
C LEU A 21 6.82 -0.11 -18.90
N PHE A 22 6.77 -1.15 -18.07
CA PHE A 22 5.89 -2.29 -18.33
C PHE A 22 4.43 -1.97 -18.06
N PHE A 23 4.11 -1.10 -17.12
CA PHE A 23 2.76 -0.59 -16.92
C PHE A 23 2.28 0.18 -18.15
N GLY A 24 3.11 1.08 -18.69
CA GLY A 24 2.82 1.81 -19.92
C GLY A 24 2.64 0.89 -21.12
N LEU A 25 3.51 -0.11 -21.30
CA LEU A 25 3.39 -1.12 -22.34
C LEU A 25 2.11 -1.96 -22.18
N SER A 26 1.77 -2.33 -20.94
CA SER A 26 0.53 -3.07 -20.64
C SER A 26 -0.71 -2.26 -21.00
N VAL A 27 -0.75 -0.98 -20.62
CA VAL A 27 -1.85 -0.08 -21.02
C VAL A 27 -1.89 0.10 -22.54
N ALA A 28 -0.76 0.37 -23.18
CA ALA A 28 -0.68 0.56 -24.63
C ALA A 28 -1.10 -0.67 -25.41
N SER A 29 -0.81 -1.88 -24.89
CA SER A 29 -1.19 -3.13 -25.54
C SER A 29 -2.71 -3.30 -25.67
N GLN A 30 -3.48 -2.73 -24.74
CA GLN A 30 -4.95 -2.80 -24.77
C GLN A 30 -5.54 -2.13 -26.02
N PHE A 31 -4.88 -1.10 -26.55
CA PHE A 31 -5.31 -0.41 -27.77
C PHE A 31 -4.96 -1.17 -29.06
N ARG A 32 -4.12 -2.21 -28.96
CA ARG A 32 -3.75 -3.05 -30.13
C ARG A 32 -4.70 -4.21 -30.36
N HIS A 33 -5.71 -4.40 -29.51
CA HIS A 33 -6.67 -5.51 -29.54
C HIS A 33 -6.01 -6.89 -29.66
N PRO A 34 -5.08 -7.26 -28.75
CA PRO A 34 -4.39 -8.53 -28.83
C PRO A 34 -5.37 -9.69 -28.68
N GLY A 35 -5.14 -10.76 -29.43
CA GLY A 35 -5.94 -11.96 -29.38
C GLY A 35 -5.71 -12.78 -28.12
N TYR A 36 -6.79 -13.30 -27.55
CA TYR A 36 -6.74 -14.23 -26.43
C TYR A 36 -7.26 -15.59 -26.86
N THR A 37 -6.43 -16.62 -26.76
CA THR A 37 -6.76 -17.94 -27.30
C THR A 37 -7.97 -18.61 -26.64
N SER A 38 -8.86 -19.18 -27.43
CA SER A 38 -10.01 -19.99 -27.01
C SER A 38 -9.69 -21.48 -26.84
N VAL A 39 -8.45 -21.88 -27.14
CA VAL A 39 -8.02 -23.28 -27.10
C VAL A 39 -6.69 -23.43 -26.36
N PHE A 40 -6.45 -24.64 -25.86
CA PHE A 40 -5.17 -25.05 -25.34
C PHE A 40 -4.53 -26.08 -26.29
N VAL A 41 -3.20 -26.05 -26.39
CA VAL A 41 -2.44 -26.94 -27.24
C VAL A 41 -1.40 -27.71 -26.47
N SER A 42 -0.98 -28.89 -26.97
CA SER A 42 0.11 -29.66 -26.41
C SER A 42 1.47 -29.08 -26.78
N SER A 43 2.50 -29.42 -26.03
CA SER A 43 3.87 -29.27 -26.50
C SER A 43 4.12 -30.25 -27.66
N PRO A 44 4.76 -29.82 -28.76
CA PRO A 44 5.13 -30.72 -29.83
C PRO A 44 6.19 -31.72 -29.36
N ALA A 45 6.14 -32.96 -29.86
CA ALA A 45 7.10 -34.01 -29.50
C ALA A 45 8.52 -33.73 -30.05
N ASP A 46 8.58 -33.12 -31.22
CA ASP A 46 9.81 -32.75 -31.92
C ASP A 46 9.79 -31.28 -32.33
N PRO A 47 10.95 -30.64 -32.52
CA PRO A 47 11.07 -29.24 -32.96
C PRO A 47 10.37 -28.97 -34.31
N ASP A 48 10.21 -29.99 -35.13
CA ASP A 48 9.55 -29.91 -36.44
C ASP A 48 8.06 -30.29 -36.40
N ALA A 49 7.58 -30.80 -35.27
CA ALA A 49 6.17 -31.18 -35.12
C ALA A 49 5.29 -29.94 -34.84
N TYR A 50 4.01 -30.09 -35.14
CA TYR A 50 2.98 -29.09 -34.89
C TYR A 50 2.25 -29.39 -33.55
N PRO A 51 1.83 -28.38 -32.80
CA PRO A 51 1.06 -28.57 -31.58
C PRO A 51 -0.32 -29.15 -31.89
N ALA A 52 -0.80 -30.07 -31.04
CA ALA A 52 -2.14 -30.62 -31.13
C ALA A 52 -3.08 -29.93 -30.15
N LEU A 53 -4.32 -29.74 -30.54
CA LEU A 53 -5.36 -29.18 -29.70
C LEU A 53 -5.71 -30.16 -28.58
N THR A 54 -5.61 -29.70 -27.33
CA THR A 54 -5.86 -30.52 -26.14
C THR A 54 -7.18 -30.24 -25.45
N SER A 55 -7.62 -28.96 -25.42
CA SER A 55 -8.89 -28.57 -24.80
C SER A 55 -9.37 -27.21 -25.28
N PHE A 56 -10.62 -26.90 -24.99
CA PHE A 56 -11.27 -25.63 -25.28
C PHE A 56 -11.48 -24.84 -23.98
N ARG A 57 -11.33 -23.52 -24.04
CA ARG A 57 -11.72 -22.66 -22.93
C ARG A 57 -13.22 -22.55 -22.81
N PRO A 58 -13.83 -22.87 -21.66
CA PRO A 58 -15.29 -22.98 -21.52
C PRO A 58 -16.08 -21.69 -21.77
N TRP A 59 -15.43 -20.53 -21.53
CA TRP A 59 -16.08 -19.21 -21.68
C TRP A 59 -15.89 -18.57 -23.05
N LEU A 60 -15.16 -19.22 -23.96
CA LEU A 60 -15.01 -18.79 -25.34
C LEU A 60 -15.56 -19.87 -26.24
N GLU A 61 -16.26 -19.46 -27.25
CA GLU A 61 -17.00 -20.38 -28.18
C GLU A 61 -16.08 -21.15 -29.15
N GLY A 62 -14.85 -21.52 -28.67
CA GLY A 62 -13.87 -22.24 -29.49
C GLY A 62 -14.39 -23.51 -30.13
N ARG A 63 -15.38 -24.18 -29.52
CA ARG A 63 -16.03 -25.37 -30.08
C ARG A 63 -16.82 -25.11 -31.37
N GLN A 64 -17.28 -23.88 -31.58
CA GLN A 64 -18.02 -23.50 -32.81
C GLN A 64 -17.10 -23.40 -34.02
N SER A 65 -15.78 -23.39 -33.84
CA SER A 65 -14.80 -23.41 -34.94
C SER A 65 -14.80 -24.71 -35.76
N GLY A 66 -15.46 -25.78 -35.29
CA GLY A 66 -15.41 -27.11 -35.93
C GLY A 66 -14.11 -27.87 -35.68
N LEU A 67 -13.16 -27.30 -34.93
CA LEU A 67 -11.95 -27.98 -34.45
C LEU A 67 -12.31 -29.11 -33.46
N ARG A 68 -11.48 -30.14 -33.41
CA ARG A 68 -11.61 -31.29 -32.48
C ARG A 68 -10.32 -31.48 -31.68
N ILE A 69 -10.45 -32.00 -30.48
CA ILE A 69 -9.30 -32.43 -29.69
C ILE A 69 -8.48 -33.44 -30.53
N GLY A 70 -7.16 -33.24 -30.59
CA GLY A 70 -6.24 -34.01 -31.39
C GLY A 70 -5.91 -33.38 -32.74
N ASP A 71 -6.64 -32.35 -33.21
CA ASP A 71 -6.28 -31.64 -34.44
C ASP A 71 -4.91 -31.00 -34.31
N ARG A 72 -4.04 -31.15 -35.28
CA ARG A 72 -2.73 -30.48 -35.33
C ARG A 72 -2.93 -29.08 -35.91
N LEU A 73 -2.53 -28.05 -35.17
CA LEU A 73 -2.63 -26.66 -35.63
C LEU A 73 -1.36 -26.29 -36.40
N LEU A 74 -1.50 -26.02 -37.70
CA LEU A 74 -0.37 -25.72 -38.59
C LEU A 74 -0.06 -24.22 -38.59
N ARG A 75 -1.11 -23.37 -38.64
CA ARG A 75 -1.00 -21.92 -38.73
C ARG A 75 -2.13 -21.23 -38.00
N VAL A 76 -1.83 -20.09 -37.36
CA VAL A 76 -2.84 -19.18 -36.80
C VAL A 76 -2.59 -17.78 -37.34
N GLY A 77 -3.58 -17.19 -38.03
CA GLY A 77 -3.33 -15.99 -38.81
C GLY A 77 -2.18 -16.21 -39.80
N ASP A 78 -1.19 -15.35 -39.77
CA ASP A 78 0.01 -15.46 -40.61
C ASP A 78 1.16 -16.25 -39.94
N ALA A 79 0.98 -16.69 -38.71
CA ALA A 79 2.05 -17.31 -37.91
C ALA A 79 2.09 -18.85 -38.13
N ASP A 80 3.22 -19.39 -38.57
CA ASP A 80 3.52 -20.84 -38.57
C ASP A 80 3.72 -21.33 -37.13
N LEU A 81 3.13 -22.50 -36.82
CA LEU A 81 3.15 -23.10 -35.49
C LEU A 81 4.11 -24.29 -35.38
N ARG A 82 5.00 -24.51 -36.32
CA ARG A 82 5.99 -25.58 -36.26
C ARG A 82 6.91 -25.42 -35.07
N GLY A 83 7.06 -26.43 -34.24
CA GLY A 83 7.87 -26.40 -33.03
C GLY A 83 7.35 -25.48 -31.92
N VAL A 84 6.16 -24.92 -32.06
CA VAL A 84 5.59 -23.95 -31.13
C VAL A 84 4.90 -24.67 -29.97
N GLY A 85 5.42 -24.54 -28.77
CA GLY A 85 4.78 -25.05 -27.54
C GLY A 85 3.59 -24.17 -27.07
N PRO A 86 2.92 -24.55 -25.97
CA PRO A 86 1.73 -23.89 -25.46
C PRO A 86 1.90 -22.38 -25.24
N TYR A 87 3.00 -21.97 -24.61
CA TYR A 87 3.27 -20.56 -24.38
C TYR A 87 3.59 -19.80 -25.68
N GLY A 88 4.35 -20.43 -26.57
CA GLY A 88 4.63 -19.87 -27.89
C GLY A 88 3.35 -19.70 -28.73
N PHE A 89 2.42 -20.64 -28.65
CA PHE A 89 1.10 -20.52 -29.28
C PHE A 89 0.32 -19.31 -28.72
N TYR A 90 0.29 -19.18 -27.39
CA TYR A 90 -0.30 -18.02 -26.74
C TYR A 90 0.31 -16.69 -27.26
N VAL A 91 1.62 -16.60 -27.36
CA VAL A 91 2.33 -15.42 -27.89
C VAL A 91 1.95 -15.15 -29.34
N ARG A 92 1.87 -16.18 -30.19
CA ARG A 92 1.50 -16.06 -31.60
C ARG A 92 0.05 -15.55 -31.78
N VAL A 93 -0.88 -16.03 -30.94
CA VAL A 93 -2.26 -15.53 -30.95
C VAL A 93 -2.33 -14.08 -30.46
N ALA A 94 -1.56 -13.72 -29.44
CA ALA A 94 -1.52 -12.37 -28.90
C ALA A 94 -0.92 -11.34 -29.87
N GLU A 95 0.01 -11.77 -30.75
CA GLU A 95 0.56 -10.94 -31.83
C GLU A 95 -0.48 -10.58 -32.91
N GLN A 96 -1.55 -11.40 -33.05
CA GLN A 96 -2.58 -11.17 -34.06
C GLN A 96 -3.55 -10.06 -33.56
N ASN A 97 -3.95 -9.20 -34.51
CA ASN A 97 -5.01 -8.24 -34.24
C ASN A 97 -6.37 -8.96 -34.25
N ALA A 98 -7.02 -9.03 -33.11
CA ALA A 98 -8.28 -9.76 -32.93
C ALA A 98 -9.49 -8.82 -32.89
N ARG A 99 -9.52 -7.72 -33.69
CA ARG A 99 -10.67 -6.81 -33.75
C ARG A 99 -11.96 -7.53 -34.10
N ASP A 100 -11.89 -8.46 -35.05
CA ASP A 100 -13.05 -9.23 -35.50
C ASP A 100 -13.37 -10.42 -34.59
N ARG A 101 -12.61 -10.56 -33.47
CA ARG A 101 -12.72 -11.69 -32.53
C ARG A 101 -12.63 -13.06 -33.16
N GLN A 102 -12.06 -13.17 -34.36
CA GLN A 102 -11.84 -14.40 -35.08
C GLN A 102 -10.48 -14.39 -35.77
N LEU A 103 -9.79 -15.54 -35.75
CA LEU A 103 -8.52 -15.72 -36.43
C LEU A 103 -8.59 -16.91 -37.37
N PRO A 104 -8.09 -16.79 -38.60
CA PRO A 104 -8.01 -17.92 -39.52
C PRO A 104 -7.01 -18.94 -38.98
N VAL A 105 -7.37 -20.21 -38.97
CA VAL A 105 -6.55 -21.32 -38.51
C VAL A 105 -6.53 -22.41 -39.59
N VAL A 106 -5.30 -22.82 -39.92
CA VAL A 106 -5.05 -24.02 -40.76
C VAL A 106 -4.73 -25.17 -39.83
N PHE A 107 -5.43 -26.26 -39.96
CA PHE A 107 -5.25 -27.46 -39.15
C PHE A 107 -5.14 -28.72 -40.00
N GLU A 108 -4.62 -29.79 -39.42
CA GLU A 108 -4.57 -31.11 -40.02
C GLU A 108 -5.30 -32.11 -39.13
N ARG A 109 -6.20 -32.88 -39.74
CA ARG A 109 -6.96 -33.96 -39.11
C ARG A 109 -6.82 -35.23 -39.94
N ALA A 110 -6.27 -36.29 -39.37
CA ALA A 110 -6.05 -37.57 -40.07
C ALA A 110 -5.34 -37.42 -41.42
N GLY A 111 -4.33 -36.52 -41.51
CA GLY A 111 -3.59 -36.28 -42.74
C GLY A 111 -4.27 -35.32 -43.73
N VAL A 112 -5.50 -34.90 -43.49
CA VAL A 112 -6.24 -33.95 -44.35
C VAL A 112 -6.12 -32.53 -43.76
N ARG A 113 -5.70 -31.58 -44.59
CA ARG A 113 -5.65 -30.16 -44.20
C ARG A 113 -7.03 -29.54 -44.37
N GLY A 114 -7.38 -28.74 -43.36
CA GLY A 114 -8.59 -27.93 -43.34
C GLY A 114 -8.29 -26.50 -42.90
N GLU A 115 -9.18 -25.58 -43.23
CA GLU A 115 -9.16 -24.21 -42.81
C GLU A 115 -10.44 -23.88 -42.04
N THR A 116 -10.32 -23.09 -40.97
CA THR A 116 -11.46 -22.65 -40.19
C THR A 116 -11.14 -21.32 -39.51
N SER A 117 -12.14 -20.72 -38.89
CA SER A 117 -11.99 -19.52 -38.09
C SER A 117 -12.08 -19.88 -36.60
N LEU A 118 -11.06 -19.52 -35.85
CA LEU A 118 -11.01 -19.72 -34.41
C LEU A 118 -11.54 -18.46 -33.70
N PRO A 119 -12.61 -18.55 -32.91
CA PRO A 119 -13.02 -17.48 -32.05
C PRO A 119 -11.93 -17.17 -31.01
N VAL A 120 -11.55 -15.90 -30.87
CA VAL A 120 -10.58 -15.44 -29.90
C VAL A 120 -11.21 -14.36 -29.03
N GLY A 121 -10.87 -14.36 -27.73
CA GLY A 121 -11.18 -13.26 -26.87
C GLY A 121 -10.28 -12.06 -27.21
N SER A 122 -10.74 -10.85 -26.95
CA SER A 122 -9.89 -9.68 -26.89
C SER A 122 -9.48 -9.45 -25.43
N TYR A 123 -8.24 -9.05 -25.20
CA TYR A 123 -7.84 -8.50 -23.91
C TYR A 123 -8.52 -7.14 -23.75
N ALA A 124 -9.82 -7.16 -23.38
CA ALA A 124 -10.46 -5.95 -22.89
C ALA A 124 -9.80 -5.55 -21.57
N ILE A 125 -9.60 -4.27 -21.39
CA ILE A 125 -8.93 -3.59 -20.29
C ILE A 125 -8.84 -4.44 -19.00
N PHE A 126 -7.64 -4.95 -18.68
CA PHE A 126 -7.39 -5.80 -17.51
C PHE A 126 -7.29 -4.97 -16.22
N TRP A 127 -8.33 -4.21 -15.89
CA TRP A 127 -8.40 -3.42 -14.68
C TRP A 127 -8.10 -4.20 -13.39
N PRO A 128 -8.54 -5.47 -13.24
CA PRO A 128 -8.21 -6.26 -12.07
C PRO A 128 -6.72 -6.49 -11.84
N PHE A 129 -5.90 -6.33 -12.86
CA PHE A 129 -4.45 -6.40 -12.77
C PHE A 129 -3.80 -5.01 -12.67
N LEU A 130 -4.28 -4.05 -13.43
CA LEU A 130 -3.71 -2.69 -13.46
C LEU A 130 -3.93 -1.95 -12.15
N LEU A 131 -5.09 -2.12 -11.51
CA LEU A 131 -5.42 -1.47 -10.27
C LEU A 131 -4.51 -1.90 -9.11
N PRO A 132 -4.33 -3.20 -8.79
CA PRO A 132 -3.35 -3.63 -7.81
C PRO A 132 -1.93 -3.17 -8.17
N SER A 133 -1.54 -3.27 -9.43
CA SER A 133 -0.24 -2.80 -9.90
C SER A 133 0.02 -1.34 -9.50
N LEU A 134 -0.93 -0.46 -9.78
CA LEU A 134 -0.84 0.96 -9.43
C LEU A 134 -0.82 1.18 -7.91
N ALA A 135 -1.70 0.50 -7.16
CA ALA A 135 -1.78 0.63 -5.70
C ALA A 135 -0.47 0.21 -5.02
N PHE A 136 0.12 -0.90 -5.45
CA PHE A 136 1.40 -1.39 -4.94
C PHE A 136 2.56 -0.45 -5.30
N ALA A 137 2.61 0.04 -6.55
CA ALA A 137 3.67 0.95 -7.00
C ALA A 137 3.63 2.30 -6.28
N VAL A 138 2.45 2.89 -6.12
CA VAL A 138 2.27 4.15 -5.39
C VAL A 138 2.68 3.97 -3.93
N THR A 139 2.26 2.87 -3.29
CA THR A 139 2.66 2.58 -1.92
C THR A 139 4.16 2.35 -1.81
N ALA A 140 4.78 1.60 -2.73
CA ALA A 140 6.23 1.41 -2.77
C ALA A 140 6.98 2.75 -2.89
N TRP A 141 6.51 3.64 -3.76
CA TRP A 141 7.07 4.98 -3.93
C TRP A 141 6.96 5.80 -2.64
N LEU A 142 5.79 5.82 -1.99
CA LEU A 142 5.58 6.52 -0.73
C LEU A 142 6.51 5.99 0.37
N LEU A 143 6.62 4.68 0.49
CA LEU A 143 7.52 4.03 1.45
C LEU A 143 8.99 4.39 1.19
N LEU A 144 9.42 4.41 -0.06
CA LEU A 144 10.82 4.63 -0.43
C LEU A 144 11.26 6.09 -0.25
N PHE A 145 10.40 7.06 -0.61
CA PHE A 145 10.80 8.47 -0.68
C PHE A 145 10.27 9.33 0.46
N ARG A 146 9.17 8.91 1.12
CA ARG A 146 8.49 9.71 2.14
C ARG A 146 8.60 9.11 3.55
N ALA A 147 8.81 7.80 3.64
CA ALA A 147 8.90 7.14 4.92
C ALA A 147 10.27 7.32 5.60
N ARG A 148 10.29 7.22 6.93
CA ARG A 148 11.56 7.12 7.67
C ARG A 148 12.28 5.83 7.28
N PRO A 149 13.56 5.88 6.88
CA PRO A 149 14.28 4.71 6.43
C PRO A 149 14.47 3.73 7.59
N SER A 150 13.83 2.57 7.48
CA SER A 150 14.03 1.42 8.37
C SER A 150 14.13 0.12 7.57
N PRO A 151 14.72 -0.96 8.11
CA PRO A 151 14.78 -2.25 7.42
C PRO A 151 13.42 -2.78 7.00
N MET A 152 12.38 -2.52 7.80
CA MET A 152 10.99 -2.88 7.52
C MET A 152 10.45 -2.11 6.31
N VAL A 153 10.63 -0.79 6.30
CA VAL A 153 10.16 0.10 5.23
C VAL A 153 10.78 -0.27 3.90
N HIS A 154 12.09 -0.52 3.87
CA HIS A 154 12.79 -0.93 2.65
C HIS A 154 12.30 -2.30 2.16
N ALA A 155 12.11 -3.27 3.07
CA ALA A 155 11.61 -4.60 2.70
C ALA A 155 10.20 -4.52 2.09
N PHE A 156 9.27 -3.74 2.68
CA PHE A 156 7.95 -3.52 2.10
C PHE A 156 8.01 -2.75 0.78
N ALA A 157 8.83 -1.70 0.67
CA ALA A 157 8.96 -0.94 -0.56
C ALA A 157 9.42 -1.81 -1.75
N HIS A 158 10.44 -2.63 -1.54
CA HIS A 158 10.93 -3.55 -2.57
C HIS A 158 9.91 -4.67 -2.86
N ALA A 159 9.27 -5.26 -1.83
CA ALA A 159 8.23 -6.26 -2.02
C ALA A 159 7.08 -5.70 -2.86
N PHE A 160 6.59 -4.50 -2.53
CA PHE A 160 5.51 -3.87 -3.25
C PHE A 160 5.89 -3.46 -4.67
N GLY A 161 7.13 -2.99 -4.88
CA GLY A 161 7.66 -2.76 -6.22
C GLY A 161 7.67 -4.03 -7.08
N CYS A 162 8.08 -5.16 -6.52
CA CYS A 162 8.04 -6.45 -7.20
C CYS A 162 6.60 -6.94 -7.45
N ILE A 163 5.68 -6.78 -6.48
CA ILE A 163 4.26 -7.13 -6.69
C ILE A 163 3.65 -6.26 -7.80
N ALA A 164 3.94 -4.97 -7.80
CA ALA A 164 3.50 -4.07 -8.86
C ALA A 164 3.98 -4.53 -10.24
N LEU A 165 5.23 -5.01 -10.36
CA LEU A 165 5.77 -5.59 -11.59
C LEU A 165 5.07 -6.89 -11.98
N VAL A 166 4.75 -7.78 -11.02
CA VAL A 166 3.99 -9.01 -11.31
C VAL A 166 2.68 -8.66 -12.02
N PHE A 167 1.95 -7.67 -11.52
CA PHE A 167 0.69 -7.25 -12.11
C PHE A 167 0.86 -6.42 -13.40
N ALA A 168 1.92 -5.62 -13.53
CA ALA A 168 2.17 -4.79 -14.71
C ALA A 168 2.65 -5.58 -15.94
N THR A 169 3.15 -6.80 -15.75
CA THR A 169 3.76 -7.60 -16.81
C THR A 169 2.80 -8.52 -17.56
N TYR A 170 1.49 -8.30 -17.42
CA TYR A 170 0.47 -8.90 -18.30
C TYR A 170 0.40 -8.15 -19.63
N VAL A 171 1.53 -8.04 -20.31
CA VAL A 171 1.62 -7.38 -21.62
C VAL A 171 1.27 -8.40 -22.71
N ALA A 172 0.33 -8.04 -23.57
CA ALA A 172 0.09 -8.70 -24.84
C ALA A 172 0.46 -7.70 -25.94
N GLY A 173 1.51 -7.98 -26.69
CA GLY A 173 2.04 -7.08 -27.69
C GLY A 173 2.92 -7.82 -28.71
N SER A 174 3.99 -7.20 -29.16
CA SER A 174 4.98 -7.87 -29.98
C SER A 174 5.63 -9.04 -29.20
N ARG A 175 6.20 -9.99 -29.95
CA ARG A 175 6.88 -11.15 -29.37
C ARG A 175 7.96 -10.74 -28.38
N LEU A 176 8.77 -9.76 -28.74
CA LEU A 176 9.85 -9.25 -27.88
C LEU A 176 9.30 -8.67 -26.57
N GLU A 177 8.25 -7.81 -26.65
CA GLU A 177 7.59 -7.23 -25.47
C GLU A 177 7.04 -8.31 -24.54
N THR A 178 6.38 -9.33 -25.09
CA THR A 178 5.76 -10.41 -24.33
C THR A 178 6.81 -11.28 -23.62
N TYR A 179 7.91 -11.65 -24.29
CA TYR A 179 8.98 -12.41 -23.66
C TYR A 179 9.76 -11.58 -22.63
N ALA A 180 10.03 -10.31 -22.91
CA ALA A 180 10.67 -9.42 -21.95
C ALA A 180 9.82 -9.24 -20.69
N ALA A 181 8.51 -9.01 -20.84
CA ALA A 181 7.55 -8.94 -19.73
C ALA A 181 7.53 -10.25 -18.93
N THR A 182 7.58 -11.40 -19.60
CA THR A 182 7.63 -12.69 -18.93
C THR A 182 8.93 -12.84 -18.12
N GLY A 183 10.07 -12.47 -18.65
CA GLY A 183 11.35 -12.50 -17.93
C GLY A 183 11.32 -11.65 -16.67
N VAL A 184 10.79 -10.42 -16.76
CA VAL A 184 10.61 -9.53 -15.60
C VAL A 184 9.61 -10.11 -14.60
N ASN A 185 8.51 -10.69 -15.07
CA ASN A 185 7.50 -11.35 -14.25
C ASN A 185 8.11 -12.50 -13.42
N LEU A 186 8.89 -13.37 -14.04
CA LEU A 186 9.55 -14.49 -13.37
C LEU A 186 10.57 -14.02 -12.32
N ALA A 187 11.37 -13.01 -12.67
CA ALA A 187 12.29 -12.39 -11.73
C ALA A 187 11.55 -11.76 -10.53
N ALA A 188 10.43 -11.06 -10.80
CA ALA A 188 9.60 -10.49 -9.76
C ALA A 188 9.01 -11.57 -8.84
N TRP A 189 8.47 -12.67 -9.37
CA TRP A 189 7.97 -13.81 -8.59
C TRP A 189 9.04 -14.44 -7.70
N SER A 190 10.29 -14.49 -8.15
CA SER A 190 11.42 -14.99 -7.34
C SER A 190 11.72 -14.08 -6.14
N LEU A 191 11.35 -12.79 -6.18
CA LEU A 191 11.67 -11.81 -5.15
C LEU A 191 10.49 -11.48 -4.23
N VAL A 192 9.24 -11.53 -4.73
CA VAL A 192 8.03 -11.11 -4.00
C VAL A 192 7.90 -11.83 -2.67
N LEU A 193 7.83 -13.15 -2.68
CA LEU A 193 7.54 -13.93 -1.48
C LEU A 193 8.65 -13.84 -0.43
N PRO A 194 9.93 -13.97 -0.78
CA PRO A 194 11.02 -13.73 0.18
C PRO A 194 10.95 -12.35 0.84
N LEU A 195 10.68 -11.32 0.06
CA LEU A 195 10.64 -9.95 0.56
C LEU A 195 9.42 -9.69 1.44
N VAL A 196 8.24 -10.22 1.09
CA VAL A 196 7.02 -10.11 1.91
C VAL A 196 7.19 -10.83 3.25
N VAL A 197 7.72 -12.06 3.24
CA VAL A 197 8.01 -12.81 4.48
C VAL A 197 9.03 -12.05 5.33
N ARG A 198 10.10 -11.54 4.72
CA ARG A 198 11.11 -10.74 5.42
C ARG A 198 10.51 -9.46 6.02
N ALA A 199 9.66 -8.75 5.29
CA ALA A 199 8.98 -7.56 5.77
C ALA A 199 8.09 -7.87 6.98
N SER A 200 7.34 -8.98 6.94
CA SER A 200 6.51 -9.42 8.05
C SER A 200 7.31 -9.75 9.31
N MET A 201 8.52 -10.30 9.17
CA MET A 201 9.42 -10.60 10.30
C MET A 201 9.92 -9.33 11.01
N CYS A 202 10.09 -8.23 10.28
CA CYS A 202 10.53 -6.94 10.83
C CYS A 202 9.37 -6.14 11.45
N PHE A 203 8.12 -6.46 11.10
CA PHE A 203 6.95 -5.68 11.50
C PHE A 203 6.41 -6.15 12.88
N PRO A 204 6.06 -5.24 13.82
CA PRO A 204 6.12 -3.77 13.79
C PRO A 204 7.41 -3.19 14.41
N ARG A 205 8.36 -4.03 14.85
CA ARG A 205 9.51 -3.63 15.68
C ARG A 205 10.64 -2.92 14.93
N GLU A 206 10.56 -2.82 13.60
CA GLU A 206 11.59 -2.23 12.72
C GLU A 206 13.00 -2.85 12.82
N GLU A 207 13.14 -3.95 13.55
CA GLU A 207 14.42 -4.64 13.76
C GLU A 207 14.49 -5.92 12.92
N MET A 208 15.68 -6.20 12.39
CA MET A 208 15.94 -7.44 11.67
C MET A 208 16.19 -8.58 12.64
N PRO A 209 15.67 -9.79 12.36
CA PRO A 209 16.02 -10.97 13.12
C PRO A 209 17.53 -11.19 13.16
N THR A 210 18.08 -11.44 14.34
CA THR A 210 19.55 -11.57 14.56
C THR A 210 20.13 -12.90 14.11
N GLY A 211 19.31 -13.95 13.98
CA GLY A 211 19.74 -15.31 13.59
C GLY A 211 20.11 -15.43 12.10
N ARG A 212 21.18 -16.17 11.78
CA ARG A 212 21.54 -16.48 10.39
C ARG A 212 20.39 -17.20 9.66
N LEU A 213 19.81 -18.22 10.30
CA LEU A 213 18.67 -18.97 9.74
C LEU A 213 17.48 -18.06 9.43
N ALA A 214 17.10 -17.19 10.37
CA ALA A 214 15.98 -16.27 10.17
C ALA A 214 16.20 -15.28 9.02
N ARG A 215 17.47 -14.92 8.72
CA ARG A 215 17.80 -14.06 7.57
C ARG A 215 17.69 -14.77 6.22
N TRP A 216 18.01 -16.07 6.17
CA TRP A 216 18.07 -16.81 4.91
C TRP A 216 16.81 -17.63 4.63
N ALA A 217 16.07 -18.06 5.69
CA ALA A 217 14.86 -18.87 5.53
C ALA A 217 13.82 -18.27 4.54
N PRO A 218 13.57 -16.95 4.49
CA PRO A 218 12.63 -16.42 3.51
C PRO A 218 13.01 -16.69 2.05
N TRP A 219 14.30 -16.82 1.75
CA TRP A 219 14.80 -17.02 0.39
C TRP A 219 14.48 -18.39 -0.20
N VAL A 220 14.01 -19.36 0.61
CA VAL A 220 13.49 -20.63 0.09
C VAL A 220 12.31 -20.40 -0.87
N PHE A 221 11.54 -19.36 -0.65
CA PHE A 221 10.41 -18.99 -1.51
C PHE A 221 10.83 -18.40 -2.88
N ALA A 222 12.12 -18.10 -3.09
CA ALA A 222 12.61 -17.62 -4.39
C ALA A 222 12.44 -18.65 -5.50
N ILE A 223 12.32 -19.95 -5.16
CA ILE A 223 12.08 -21.04 -6.11
C ILE A 223 10.74 -20.92 -6.84
N VAL A 224 9.81 -20.08 -6.36
CA VAL A 224 8.49 -19.89 -7.01
C VAL A 224 8.65 -19.33 -8.42
N GLY A 225 9.59 -18.42 -8.68
CA GLY A 225 9.87 -17.96 -10.04
C GLY A 225 10.26 -19.08 -11.01
N PRO A 226 11.27 -19.91 -10.72
CA PRO A 226 11.57 -21.13 -11.48
C PRO A 226 10.38 -22.08 -11.66
N LEU A 227 9.54 -22.28 -10.63
CA LEU A 227 8.34 -23.13 -10.75
C LEU A 227 7.31 -22.52 -11.72
N VAL A 228 7.09 -21.21 -11.65
CA VAL A 228 6.24 -20.50 -12.63
C VAL A 228 6.84 -20.58 -14.03
N ALA A 229 8.18 -20.54 -14.17
CA ALA A 229 8.82 -20.75 -15.46
C ALA A 229 8.59 -22.17 -15.99
N SER A 230 8.71 -23.19 -15.15
CA SER A 230 8.45 -24.57 -15.56
C SER A 230 6.99 -24.81 -15.96
N SER A 231 6.04 -24.11 -15.30
CA SER A 231 4.62 -24.18 -15.68
C SER A 231 4.32 -23.57 -17.07
N ARG A 232 5.14 -22.62 -17.50
CA ARG A 232 4.93 -21.92 -18.79
C ARG A 232 5.72 -22.57 -19.95
N PHE A 233 6.91 -23.06 -19.70
CA PHE A 233 7.87 -23.50 -20.72
C PHE A 233 8.24 -24.98 -20.61
N GLY A 234 7.83 -25.65 -19.54
CA GLY A 234 8.17 -27.04 -19.29
C GLY A 234 7.39 -28.04 -20.13
N THR A 235 7.82 -29.31 -20.04
CA THR A 235 7.01 -30.44 -20.50
C THR A 235 5.68 -30.50 -19.73
N PRO A 236 4.65 -31.21 -20.20
CA PRO A 236 3.38 -31.32 -19.47
C PRO A 236 3.55 -31.72 -18.01
N PHE A 237 4.38 -32.72 -17.72
CA PHE A 237 4.69 -33.14 -16.34
C PHE A 237 5.39 -32.05 -15.50
N ALA A 238 6.36 -31.36 -16.07
CA ALA A 238 7.06 -30.25 -15.39
C ALA A 238 6.13 -29.02 -15.22
N SER A 239 5.19 -28.84 -16.14
CA SER A 239 4.16 -27.80 -16.04
C SER A 239 3.22 -28.03 -14.86
N ASP A 240 2.70 -29.24 -14.70
CA ASP A 240 1.78 -29.59 -13.61
C ASP A 240 2.46 -29.46 -12.23
N ILE A 241 3.72 -29.96 -12.11
CA ILE A 241 4.51 -29.79 -10.89
C ILE A 241 4.82 -28.31 -10.64
N GLY A 242 5.15 -27.56 -11.69
CA GLY A 242 5.46 -26.13 -11.60
C GLY A 242 4.27 -25.32 -11.10
N GLU A 243 3.11 -25.57 -11.64
CA GLU A 243 1.87 -24.87 -11.24
C GLU A 243 1.46 -25.21 -9.81
N SER A 244 1.37 -26.51 -9.48
CA SER A 244 1.00 -26.99 -8.15
C SER A 244 2.02 -26.57 -7.09
N GLY A 245 3.31 -26.65 -7.41
CA GLY A 245 4.39 -26.24 -6.53
C GLY A 245 4.42 -24.75 -6.28
N ALA A 246 4.24 -23.93 -7.31
CA ALA A 246 4.17 -22.48 -7.18
C ALA A 246 2.98 -22.06 -6.33
N PHE A 247 1.81 -22.67 -6.55
CA PHE A 247 0.60 -22.41 -5.77
C PHE A 247 0.79 -22.82 -4.29
N GLY A 248 1.29 -24.04 -4.05
CA GLY A 248 1.53 -24.53 -2.69
C GLY A 248 2.53 -23.69 -1.89
N LEU A 249 3.65 -23.29 -2.53
CA LEU A 249 4.64 -22.43 -1.88
C LEU A 249 4.12 -21.00 -1.64
N THR A 250 3.29 -20.48 -2.53
CA THR A 250 2.63 -19.18 -2.33
C THR A 250 1.68 -19.24 -1.13
N ALA A 251 0.88 -20.28 -1.03
CA ALA A 251 0.01 -20.52 0.12
C ALA A 251 0.82 -20.67 1.43
N LEU A 252 1.92 -21.41 1.40
CA LEU A 252 2.83 -21.56 2.53
C LEU A 252 3.48 -20.24 2.93
N ALA A 253 3.89 -19.41 1.98
CA ALA A 253 4.42 -18.07 2.26
C ALA A 253 3.38 -17.19 2.94
N PHE A 254 2.13 -17.20 2.47
CA PHE A 254 1.04 -16.45 3.10
C PHE A 254 0.73 -16.96 4.52
N ALA A 255 0.69 -18.27 4.72
CA ALA A 255 0.55 -18.85 6.06
C ALA A 255 1.71 -18.41 6.97
N THR A 256 2.94 -18.39 6.45
CA THR A 256 4.13 -17.92 7.18
C THR A 256 3.99 -16.45 7.59
N VAL A 257 3.53 -15.57 6.70
CA VAL A 257 3.26 -14.15 7.01
C VAL A 257 2.26 -14.02 8.17
N VAL A 258 1.14 -14.74 8.10
CA VAL A 258 0.11 -14.72 9.15
C VAL A 258 0.68 -15.21 10.48
N VAL A 259 1.38 -16.35 10.48
CA VAL A 259 1.99 -16.93 11.69
C VAL A 259 3.02 -15.98 12.31
N VAL A 260 3.89 -15.38 11.50
CA VAL A 260 4.91 -14.45 11.97
C VAL A 260 4.27 -13.20 12.56
N MET A 261 3.31 -12.59 11.88
CA MET A 261 2.61 -11.40 12.37
C MET A 261 1.82 -11.70 13.67
N THR A 262 1.18 -12.87 13.75
CA THR A 262 0.47 -13.28 14.96
C THR A 262 1.44 -13.51 16.13
N ARG A 263 2.61 -14.11 15.89
CA ARG A 263 3.66 -14.28 16.91
C ARG A 263 4.25 -12.96 17.39
N ASN A 264 4.34 -11.97 16.52
CA ASN A 264 4.83 -10.64 16.89
C ASN A 264 3.82 -9.84 17.74
N TYR A 265 2.52 -10.22 17.72
CA TYR A 265 1.44 -9.49 18.38
C TYR A 265 1.57 -9.38 19.92
N PRO A 266 1.87 -10.45 20.69
CA PRO A 266 1.97 -10.35 22.15
C PRO A 266 3.11 -9.43 22.63
N GLY A 267 4.22 -9.42 21.88
CA GLY A 267 5.40 -8.65 22.24
C GLY A 267 5.42 -7.23 21.65
N ALA A 268 4.35 -6.81 20.95
CA ALA A 268 4.24 -5.47 20.40
C ALA A 268 3.68 -4.51 21.44
N ASP A 269 4.11 -3.24 21.37
CA ASP A 269 3.53 -2.14 22.13
C ASP A 269 2.06 -1.88 21.70
N PRO A 270 1.28 -1.08 22.41
CA PRO A 270 -0.13 -0.83 22.07
C PRO A 270 -0.33 -0.29 20.65
N ILE A 271 0.59 0.54 20.15
CA ILE A 271 0.56 1.07 18.79
C ILE A 271 0.81 -0.04 17.78
N GLY A 272 1.88 -0.81 17.96
CA GLY A 272 2.23 -1.93 17.09
C GLY A 272 1.14 -3.01 17.04
N ARG A 273 0.41 -3.26 18.15
CA ARG A 273 -0.76 -4.17 18.15
C ARG A 273 -1.88 -3.66 17.26
N ARG A 274 -2.17 -2.36 17.28
CA ARG A 274 -3.18 -1.76 16.39
C ARG A 274 -2.75 -1.83 14.93
N GLN A 275 -1.49 -1.51 14.65
CA GLN A 275 -0.91 -1.63 13.31
C GLN A 275 -1.03 -3.06 12.78
N LEU A 276 -0.66 -4.07 13.60
CA LEU A 276 -0.78 -5.49 13.24
C LEU A 276 -2.22 -5.87 12.92
N ARG A 277 -3.22 -5.40 13.69
CA ARG A 277 -4.65 -5.67 13.42
C ARG A 277 -5.07 -5.11 12.05
N TRP A 278 -4.69 -3.87 11.73
CA TRP A 278 -5.03 -3.26 10.45
C TRP A 278 -4.36 -3.97 9.28
N VAL A 279 -3.09 -4.33 9.43
CA VAL A 279 -2.34 -5.04 8.39
C VAL A 279 -2.89 -6.44 8.17
N LEU A 280 -3.19 -7.18 9.25
CA LEU A 280 -3.80 -8.51 9.14
C LEU A 280 -5.20 -8.46 8.52
N LEU A 281 -6.03 -7.49 8.93
CA LEU A 281 -7.35 -7.29 8.33
C LEU A 281 -7.23 -7.00 6.83
N GLY A 282 -6.36 -6.07 6.45
CA GLY A 282 -6.12 -5.74 5.04
C GLY A 282 -5.56 -6.93 4.26
N PHE A 283 -4.68 -7.73 4.87
CA PHE A 283 -4.16 -8.94 4.28
C PHE A 283 -5.28 -9.98 4.01
N TYR A 284 -6.16 -10.22 4.98
CA TYR A 284 -7.28 -11.15 4.80
C TYR A 284 -8.26 -10.65 3.71
N LEU A 285 -8.62 -9.37 3.73
CA LEU A 285 -9.50 -8.78 2.72
C LEU A 285 -8.88 -8.79 1.32
N ALA A 286 -7.56 -8.73 1.21
CA ALA A 286 -6.84 -8.78 -0.05
C ALA A 286 -6.62 -10.22 -0.56
N ALA A 287 -6.42 -11.19 0.34
CA ALA A 287 -6.04 -12.55 -0.01
C ALA A 287 -7.25 -13.50 -0.19
N ILE A 288 -8.28 -13.37 0.67
CA ILE A 288 -9.42 -14.30 0.67
C ILE A 288 -10.21 -14.25 -0.65
N PRO A 289 -10.61 -13.09 -1.21
CA PRO A 289 -11.39 -13.06 -2.44
C PRO A 289 -10.67 -13.70 -3.64
N PRO A 290 -9.38 -13.39 -3.94
CA PRO A 290 -8.67 -14.06 -5.03
C PRO A 290 -8.49 -15.56 -4.81
N MET A 291 -8.24 -16.00 -3.56
CA MET A 291 -8.13 -17.43 -3.25
C MET A 291 -9.46 -18.14 -3.45
N ALA A 292 -10.56 -17.57 -2.97
CA ALA A 292 -11.90 -18.10 -3.17
C ALA A 292 -12.28 -18.12 -4.66
N GLY A 293 -12.00 -17.02 -5.38
CA GLY A 293 -12.23 -16.94 -6.82
C GLY A 293 -11.43 -17.99 -7.59
N SER A 294 -10.16 -18.18 -7.28
CA SER A 294 -9.31 -19.21 -7.88
C SER A 294 -9.81 -20.63 -7.58
N ALA A 295 -10.23 -20.89 -6.34
CA ALA A 295 -10.83 -22.16 -5.96
C ALA A 295 -12.12 -22.43 -6.73
N LEU A 296 -13.01 -21.45 -6.85
CA LEU A 296 -14.24 -21.57 -7.63
C LEU A 296 -13.94 -21.83 -9.11
N ALA A 297 -12.96 -21.13 -9.69
CA ALA A 297 -12.54 -21.36 -11.07
C ALA A 297 -11.91 -22.74 -11.30
N ALA A 298 -11.31 -23.34 -10.27
CA ALA A 298 -10.81 -24.73 -10.33
C ALA A 298 -11.94 -25.76 -10.41
N PHE A 299 -13.12 -25.48 -9.80
CA PHE A 299 -14.30 -26.33 -9.92
C PHE A 299 -15.04 -26.12 -11.26
N ASP A 300 -15.15 -24.88 -11.71
CA ASP A 300 -15.76 -24.54 -12.99
C ASP A 300 -14.97 -23.41 -13.67
N LEU A 301 -14.26 -23.76 -14.74
CA LEU A 301 -13.45 -22.81 -15.52
C LEU A 301 -14.28 -21.64 -16.12
N ARG A 302 -15.60 -21.75 -16.21
CA ARG A 302 -16.49 -20.64 -16.62
C ARG A 302 -16.46 -19.48 -15.63
N LEU A 303 -16.07 -19.72 -14.37
CA LEU A 303 -15.95 -18.73 -13.32
C LEU A 303 -14.61 -17.98 -13.34
N THR A 304 -13.68 -18.32 -14.26
CA THR A 304 -12.37 -17.65 -14.37
C THR A 304 -12.48 -16.12 -14.54
N PRO A 305 -13.41 -15.54 -15.30
CA PRO A 305 -13.57 -14.08 -15.37
C PRO A 305 -13.91 -13.47 -14.03
N ILE A 306 -14.75 -14.14 -13.22
CA ILE A 306 -15.09 -13.71 -11.86
C ILE A 306 -13.88 -13.83 -10.95
N ALA A 307 -13.13 -14.93 -11.04
CA ALA A 307 -11.90 -15.12 -10.30
C ALA A 307 -10.86 -14.01 -10.59
N ASN A 308 -10.70 -13.64 -11.86
CA ASN A 308 -9.83 -12.53 -12.26
C ASN A 308 -10.30 -11.20 -11.66
N LEU A 309 -11.61 -10.94 -11.60
CA LEU A 309 -12.16 -9.74 -11.01
C LEU A 309 -11.81 -9.63 -9.51
N THR A 310 -11.80 -10.76 -8.79
CA THR A 310 -11.44 -10.76 -7.36
C THR A 310 -9.98 -10.36 -7.10
N LEU A 311 -9.10 -10.43 -8.09
CA LEU A 311 -7.71 -9.96 -7.98
C LEU A 311 -7.61 -8.46 -7.66
N ALA A 312 -8.61 -7.66 -8.06
CA ALA A 312 -8.66 -6.25 -7.70
C ALA A 312 -8.64 -6.03 -6.17
N ALA A 313 -9.17 -6.99 -5.39
CA ALA A 313 -9.15 -6.92 -3.93
C ALA A 313 -7.72 -6.90 -3.35
N THR A 314 -6.72 -7.40 -4.07
CA THR A 314 -5.32 -7.37 -3.62
C THR A 314 -4.79 -5.94 -3.39
N ALA A 315 -5.40 -4.93 -4.05
CA ALA A 315 -5.10 -3.52 -3.82
C ALA A 315 -5.40 -3.04 -2.38
N ILE A 316 -6.24 -3.77 -1.64
CA ILE A 316 -6.57 -3.45 -0.24
C ILE A 316 -5.35 -3.59 0.67
N PHE A 317 -4.45 -4.54 0.38
CA PHE A 317 -3.28 -4.80 1.22
C PHE A 317 -2.31 -3.61 1.29
N PRO A 318 -1.78 -3.06 0.19
CA PRO A 318 -0.91 -1.90 0.26
C PRO A 318 -1.60 -0.67 0.88
N LEU A 319 -2.90 -0.49 0.65
CA LEU A 319 -3.68 0.57 1.27
C LEU A 319 -3.78 0.38 2.80
N SER A 320 -3.97 -0.85 3.28
CA SER A 320 -4.00 -1.14 4.72
C SER A 320 -2.64 -0.88 5.40
N ILE A 321 -1.54 -1.21 4.74
CA ILE A 321 -0.19 -0.87 5.20
C ILE A 321 -0.03 0.66 5.25
N LEU A 322 -0.46 1.36 4.20
CA LEU A 322 -0.41 2.81 4.17
C LEU A 322 -1.20 3.44 5.33
N VAL A 323 -2.42 2.95 5.59
CA VAL A 323 -3.24 3.39 6.74
C VAL A 323 -2.57 3.07 8.07
N ALA A 324 -2.07 1.85 8.26
CA ALA A 324 -1.40 1.43 9.49
C ALA A 324 -0.16 2.27 9.80
N VAL A 325 0.59 2.57 8.75
CA VAL A 325 1.84 3.31 8.80
C VAL A 325 1.58 4.80 9.04
N VAL A 326 0.58 5.36 8.39
CA VAL A 326 0.25 6.78 8.35
C VAL A 326 -0.55 7.22 9.58
N ARG A 327 -1.65 6.52 9.88
CA ARG A 327 -2.53 6.86 11.01
C ARG A 327 -1.81 6.74 12.35
N TYR A 328 -0.79 5.87 12.43
CA TYR A 328 -0.03 5.63 13.66
C TYR A 328 1.37 6.26 13.66
N ASN A 329 1.59 7.27 12.82
CA ASN A 329 2.80 8.13 12.81
C ASN A 329 4.15 7.42 12.67
N LEU A 330 4.20 6.30 11.96
CA LEU A 330 5.49 5.80 11.45
C LEU A 330 6.13 6.78 10.45
N PHE A 331 5.34 7.73 9.92
CA PHE A 331 5.79 8.73 8.94
C PHE A 331 5.16 10.10 9.26
N ASP A 332 5.92 11.17 9.21
CA ASP A 332 5.45 12.56 9.25
C ASP A 332 4.72 12.95 7.94
N ILE A 333 3.66 12.21 7.58
CA ILE A 333 2.98 12.35 6.28
C ILE A 333 1.53 12.87 6.41
N ASP A 334 1.15 13.39 7.56
CA ASP A 334 -0.24 13.81 7.84
C ASP A 334 -0.86 14.73 6.76
N ARG A 335 -0.04 15.52 6.08
CA ARG A 335 -0.51 16.48 5.06
C ARG A 335 -0.70 15.89 3.64
N LEU A 336 -0.04 14.77 3.32
CA LEU A 336 -0.04 14.20 1.96
C LEU A 336 -1.12 13.16 1.73
N ILE A 337 -1.69 12.61 2.78
CA ILE A 337 -2.52 11.41 2.71
C ILE A 337 -3.99 11.70 2.54
N SER A 338 -4.52 12.79 3.07
CA SER A 338 -5.91 13.13 2.78
C SER A 338 -6.14 13.26 1.27
N GLY A 339 -5.16 13.87 0.56
CA GLY A 339 -5.15 13.90 -0.90
C GLY A 339 -5.00 12.51 -1.53
N THR A 340 -3.94 11.77 -1.17
CA THR A 340 -3.58 10.50 -1.85
C THR A 340 -4.58 9.38 -1.57
N ALA A 341 -5.09 9.23 -0.34
CA ALA A 341 -6.13 8.25 -0.02
C ALA A 341 -7.43 8.53 -0.79
N SER A 342 -7.83 9.80 -0.87
CA SER A 342 -9.01 10.21 -1.65
C SER A 342 -8.84 9.91 -3.14
N TYR A 343 -7.64 10.14 -3.71
CA TYR A 343 -7.34 9.79 -5.11
C TYR A 343 -7.29 8.27 -5.32
N SER A 344 -6.73 7.51 -4.39
CA SER A 344 -6.68 6.04 -4.51
C SER A 344 -8.08 5.43 -4.45
N ILE A 345 -8.96 5.90 -3.56
CA ILE A 345 -10.37 5.47 -3.49
C ILE A 345 -11.10 5.85 -4.77
N LEU A 346 -10.83 7.04 -5.33
CA LEU A 346 -11.42 7.48 -6.59
C LEU A 346 -10.99 6.58 -7.75
N VAL A 347 -9.69 6.28 -7.87
CA VAL A 347 -9.15 5.38 -8.89
C VAL A 347 -9.73 3.98 -8.73
N LEU A 348 -9.89 3.50 -7.50
CA LEU A 348 -10.52 2.21 -7.20
C LEU A 348 -11.99 2.17 -7.65
N LEU A 349 -12.75 3.22 -7.35
CA LEU A 349 -14.15 3.35 -7.78
C LEU A 349 -14.25 3.47 -9.30
N LEU A 350 -13.38 4.27 -9.93
CA LEU A 350 -13.30 4.42 -11.38
C LEU A 350 -13.02 3.08 -12.06
N ALA A 351 -12.08 2.32 -11.52
CA ALA A 351 -11.73 1.01 -12.04
C ALA A 351 -12.88 -0.01 -11.85
N LEU A 352 -13.50 -0.03 -10.67
CA LEU A 352 -14.63 -0.93 -10.38
C LEU A 352 -15.85 -0.62 -11.25
N VAL A 353 -16.21 0.65 -11.38
CA VAL A 353 -17.32 1.09 -12.24
C VAL A 353 -16.97 0.88 -13.71
N GLY A 354 -15.71 1.13 -14.09
CA GLY A 354 -15.20 0.81 -15.42
C GLY A 354 -15.37 -0.66 -15.75
N GLU A 355 -14.90 -1.57 -14.89
CA GLU A 355 -14.99 -3.01 -15.09
C GLU A 355 -16.43 -3.52 -15.24
N LEU A 356 -17.33 -3.04 -14.37
CA LEU A 356 -18.72 -3.49 -14.37
C LEU A 356 -19.54 -2.94 -15.54
N PHE A 357 -19.26 -1.74 -16.01
CA PHE A 357 -20.12 -1.02 -16.94
C PHE A 357 -19.46 -0.65 -18.27
N LEU A 358 -18.11 -0.67 -18.36
CA LEU A 358 -17.39 -0.21 -19.54
C LEU A 358 -17.76 -1.05 -20.77
N GLU A 359 -17.66 -2.37 -20.68
CA GLU A 359 -17.89 -3.26 -21.81
C GLU A 359 -19.38 -3.29 -22.23
N PRO A 360 -20.37 -3.52 -21.33
CA PRO A 360 -21.77 -3.59 -21.75
C PRO A 360 -22.35 -2.21 -22.15
N LEU A 361 -21.91 -1.12 -21.52
CA LEU A 361 -22.44 0.21 -21.82
C LEU A 361 -21.79 0.81 -23.07
N SER A 362 -20.47 0.69 -23.21
CA SER A 362 -19.74 1.18 -24.38
C SER A 362 -20.14 0.46 -25.65
N ALA A 363 -20.35 -0.87 -25.59
CA ALA A 363 -20.84 -1.66 -26.72
C ALA A 363 -22.25 -1.23 -27.14
N ARG A 364 -23.16 -0.99 -26.18
CA ARG A 364 -24.52 -0.52 -26.48
C ARG A 364 -24.54 0.91 -27.02
N ALA A 365 -23.75 1.79 -26.40
CA ALA A 365 -23.64 3.18 -26.84
C ALA A 365 -22.99 3.28 -28.23
N ALA A 366 -21.92 2.54 -28.49
CA ALA A 366 -21.28 2.48 -29.80
C ALA A 366 -22.23 1.96 -30.87
N ALA A 367 -23.02 0.91 -30.59
CA ALA A 367 -24.02 0.38 -31.49
C ALA A 367 -25.15 1.39 -31.76
N SER A 368 -25.56 2.20 -30.78
CA SER A 368 -26.62 3.22 -30.93
C SER A 368 -26.21 4.45 -31.72
N VAL A 369 -24.92 4.82 -31.65
CA VAL A 369 -24.38 6.03 -32.30
C VAL A 369 -23.56 5.71 -33.57
N GLY A 370 -23.30 4.43 -33.86
CA GLY A 370 -22.50 4.02 -35.02
C GLY A 370 -21.01 4.33 -34.92
N ILE A 371 -20.48 4.39 -33.71
CA ILE A 371 -19.08 4.70 -33.42
C ILE A 371 -18.31 3.38 -33.19
N ASP A 372 -17.01 3.38 -33.49
CA ASP A 372 -16.11 2.26 -33.16
C ASP A 372 -16.17 1.96 -31.64
N PRO A 373 -16.33 0.70 -31.21
CA PRO A 373 -16.35 0.30 -29.81
C PRO A 373 -15.17 0.83 -28.97
N ALA A 374 -13.97 0.95 -29.57
CA ALA A 374 -12.80 1.51 -28.90
C ALA A 374 -12.96 3.02 -28.61
N ALA A 375 -13.52 3.77 -29.57
CA ALA A 375 -13.83 5.19 -29.36
C ALA A 375 -14.94 5.37 -28.30
N GLY A 376 -15.93 4.47 -28.28
CA GLY A 376 -16.97 4.41 -27.25
C GLY A 376 -16.39 4.18 -25.85
N GLN A 377 -15.40 3.30 -25.70
CA GLN A 377 -14.71 3.05 -24.42
C GLN A 377 -13.95 4.27 -23.94
N ILE A 378 -13.18 4.92 -24.80
CA ILE A 378 -12.43 6.15 -24.46
C ILE A 378 -13.40 7.25 -24.03
N THR A 379 -14.47 7.46 -24.78
CA THR A 379 -15.50 8.46 -24.46
C THR A 379 -16.14 8.16 -23.10
N PHE A 380 -16.47 6.91 -22.82
CA PHE A 380 -17.03 6.50 -21.53
C PHE A 380 -16.06 6.78 -20.36
N VAL A 381 -14.78 6.44 -20.51
CA VAL A 381 -13.76 6.73 -19.47
C VAL A 381 -13.61 8.23 -19.23
N VAL A 382 -13.61 9.03 -20.28
CA VAL A 382 -13.53 10.50 -20.17
C VAL A 382 -14.77 11.07 -19.46
N VAL A 383 -15.96 10.62 -19.86
CA VAL A 383 -17.23 11.04 -19.22
C VAL A 383 -17.26 10.60 -17.75
N LEU A 384 -16.87 9.36 -17.47
CA LEU A 384 -16.82 8.85 -16.10
C LEU A 384 -15.81 9.62 -15.25
N ALA A 385 -14.64 9.93 -15.77
CA ALA A 385 -13.65 10.77 -15.10
C ALA A 385 -14.20 12.19 -14.85
N ALA A 386 -14.87 12.79 -15.84
CA ALA A 386 -15.50 14.11 -15.72
C ALA A 386 -16.59 14.17 -14.64
N ILE A 387 -17.31 13.06 -14.42
CA ILE A 387 -18.31 12.94 -13.35
C ILE A 387 -17.64 12.70 -12.00
N LEU A 388 -16.62 11.85 -11.93
CA LEU A 388 -16.00 11.44 -10.67
C LEU A 388 -15.07 12.50 -10.08
N ILE A 389 -14.44 13.36 -10.90
CA ILE A 389 -13.60 14.46 -10.41
C ILE A 389 -14.39 15.45 -9.53
N PRO A 390 -15.57 15.96 -9.90
CA PRO A 390 -16.37 16.80 -9.00
C PRO A 390 -16.93 16.00 -7.80
N VAL A 391 -17.32 14.74 -7.97
CA VAL A 391 -17.76 13.87 -6.87
C VAL A 391 -16.69 13.70 -5.82
N GLN A 392 -15.41 13.60 -6.21
CA GLN A 392 -14.28 13.56 -5.29
C GLN A 392 -14.23 14.77 -4.35
N ARG A 393 -14.56 15.97 -4.83
CA ARG A 393 -14.59 17.19 -3.99
C ARG A 393 -15.65 17.08 -2.88
N THR A 394 -16.74 16.39 -3.16
CA THR A 394 -17.83 16.15 -2.21
C THR A 394 -17.49 15.02 -1.23
N TRP A 395 -16.75 14.01 -1.67
CA TRP A 395 -16.40 12.86 -0.84
C TRP A 395 -15.14 13.06 0.00
N ARG A 396 -14.27 13.97 -0.40
CA ARG A 396 -13.06 14.31 0.36
C ARG A 396 -13.35 14.63 1.83
N PRO A 397 -14.31 15.51 2.19
CA PRO A 397 -14.63 15.78 3.59
C PRO A 397 -15.24 14.56 4.31
N LEU A 398 -15.91 13.64 3.59
CA LEU A 398 -16.39 12.39 4.18
C LEU A 398 -15.25 11.44 4.51
N VAL A 399 -14.28 11.29 3.60
CA VAL A 399 -13.06 10.51 3.82
C VAL A 399 -12.24 11.13 4.96
N ASP A 400 -12.04 12.44 4.96
CA ASP A 400 -11.36 13.17 6.03
C ASP A 400 -12.09 12.98 7.37
N ARG A 401 -13.41 12.98 7.40
CA ARG A 401 -14.20 12.73 8.60
C ARG A 401 -14.10 11.29 9.10
N ILE A 402 -14.09 10.29 8.20
CA ILE A 402 -13.98 8.86 8.58
C ILE A 402 -12.57 8.53 9.07
N PHE A 403 -11.54 9.04 8.40
CA PHE A 403 -10.15 8.71 8.70
C PHE A 403 -9.49 9.66 9.70
N PHE A 404 -9.95 10.93 9.80
CA PHE A 404 -9.35 11.99 10.62
C PHE A 404 -10.34 12.62 11.61
N HIS A 405 -11.37 11.87 11.99
CA HIS A 405 -12.47 12.35 12.86
C HIS A 405 -11.97 12.96 14.19
N GLU A 406 -10.88 12.43 14.76
CA GLU A 406 -10.30 12.93 16.00
C GLU A 406 -9.59 14.29 15.84
N GLY A 407 -9.04 14.60 14.66
CA GLY A 407 -8.34 15.86 14.41
C GLY A 407 -9.24 17.09 14.46
N HIS A 408 -10.42 17.02 13.86
CA HIS A 408 -11.38 18.15 13.86
C HIS A 408 -11.99 18.42 15.25
N LEU A 409 -12.24 17.36 16.02
CA LEU A 409 -12.72 17.51 17.41
C LEU A 409 -11.64 18.12 18.30
N LEU A 410 -10.38 17.81 18.04
CA LEU A 410 -9.26 18.36 18.79
C LEU A 410 -9.06 19.85 18.46
N GLU A 411 -9.09 20.24 17.18
CA GLU A 411 -8.99 21.63 16.75
C GLU A 411 -10.07 22.51 17.40
N SER A 412 -11.34 22.09 17.33
CA SER A 412 -12.44 22.84 17.95
C SER A 412 -12.31 22.92 19.47
N SER A 413 -11.86 21.85 20.14
CA SER A 413 -11.63 21.86 21.59
C SER A 413 -10.48 22.77 21.99
N VAL A 414 -9.42 22.87 21.17
CA VAL A 414 -8.30 23.78 21.41
C VAL A 414 -8.68 25.23 21.13
N GLU A 415 -9.49 25.51 20.09
CA GLU A 415 -10.01 26.85 19.82
C GLU A 415 -10.91 27.36 20.96
N GLU A 416 -11.77 26.48 21.50
CA GLU A 416 -12.60 26.81 22.66
C GLU A 416 -11.73 27.09 23.90
N LEU A 417 -10.70 26.28 24.14
CA LEU A 417 -9.74 26.48 25.22
C LEU A 417 -8.96 27.80 25.06
N LEU A 418 -8.52 28.13 23.85
CA LEU A 418 -7.86 29.42 23.56
C LEU A 418 -8.77 30.61 23.88
N ALA A 419 -10.05 30.52 23.51
CA ALA A 419 -11.05 31.53 23.82
C ALA A 419 -11.33 31.63 25.34
N GLU A 420 -11.32 30.52 26.06
CA GLU A 420 -11.48 30.47 27.51
C GLU A 420 -10.25 31.08 28.23
N ILE A 421 -9.05 30.70 27.81
CA ILE A 421 -7.80 31.30 28.29
C ILE A 421 -7.82 32.81 28.05
N ALA A 422 -8.22 33.29 26.90
CA ALA A 422 -8.27 34.71 26.57
C ALA A 422 -9.19 35.52 27.51
N ARG A 423 -10.27 34.95 28.01
CA ARG A 423 -11.26 35.60 28.89
C ARG A 423 -10.88 35.57 30.38
N THR A 424 -9.90 34.77 30.78
CA THR A 424 -9.51 34.60 32.19
C THR A 424 -8.57 35.75 32.58
N SER A 425 -8.81 36.50 33.62
CA SER A 425 -7.98 37.65 34.04
C SER A 425 -6.76 37.22 34.86
N ASP A 426 -6.88 36.21 35.71
CA ASP A 426 -5.84 35.72 36.60
C ASP A 426 -4.91 34.69 35.96
N MET A 427 -3.59 34.84 36.13
CA MET A 427 -2.58 33.95 35.57
C MET A 427 -2.66 32.52 36.16
N ALA A 428 -2.86 32.43 37.50
CA ALA A 428 -2.93 31.12 38.15
C ALA A 428 -4.14 30.32 37.67
N SER A 429 -5.32 30.98 37.52
CA SER A 429 -6.52 30.39 36.94
C SER A 429 -6.32 30.04 35.48
N ALA A 430 -5.61 30.83 34.68
CA ALA A 430 -5.29 30.55 33.30
C ALA A 430 -4.40 29.30 33.17
N MET A 431 -3.39 29.16 34.02
CA MET A 431 -2.51 27.98 34.06
C MET A 431 -3.28 26.71 34.43
N GLN A 432 -4.12 26.74 35.47
CA GLN A 432 -4.95 25.60 35.83
C GLN A 432 -5.91 25.19 34.70
N ARG A 433 -6.57 26.17 34.06
CA ARG A 433 -7.47 25.90 32.91
C ARG A 433 -6.69 25.34 31.73
N THR A 434 -5.47 25.83 31.49
CA THR A 434 -4.60 25.29 30.44
C THR A 434 -4.26 23.83 30.71
N GLY A 435 -3.85 23.46 31.92
CA GLY A 435 -3.58 22.07 32.30
C GLY A 435 -4.81 21.18 32.14
N ALA A 436 -5.96 21.62 32.68
CA ALA A 436 -7.21 20.86 32.59
C ALA A 436 -7.76 20.77 31.15
N GLY A 437 -7.60 21.84 30.36
CA GLY A 437 -7.99 21.86 28.95
C GLY A 437 -7.12 20.93 28.08
N ILE A 438 -5.81 20.95 28.29
CA ILE A 438 -4.88 20.02 27.63
C ILE A 438 -5.22 18.56 28.00
N ASP A 439 -5.47 18.27 29.28
CA ASP A 439 -5.85 16.93 29.73
C ASP A 439 -7.16 16.45 29.07
N ARG A 440 -8.15 17.33 28.96
CA ARG A 440 -9.44 17.02 28.32
C ARG A 440 -9.30 16.83 26.81
N ALA A 441 -8.58 17.72 26.12
CA ALA A 441 -8.46 17.72 24.66
C ALA A 441 -7.57 16.58 24.15
N PHE A 442 -6.38 16.44 24.72
CA PHE A 442 -5.38 15.47 24.24
C PHE A 442 -5.46 14.12 24.93
N ARG A 443 -6.17 14.00 26.04
CA ARG A 443 -6.35 12.77 26.85
C ARG A 443 -5.03 12.02 27.10
N PRO A 444 -4.00 12.67 27.66
CA PRO A 444 -2.75 12.00 27.98
C PRO A 444 -2.94 10.95 29.09
N GLY A 445 -2.03 10.01 29.20
CA GLY A 445 -1.97 9.08 30.34
C GLY A 445 -1.72 9.79 31.67
N PHE A 446 -0.97 10.89 31.63
CA PHE A 446 -0.83 11.89 32.70
C PHE A 446 -0.57 13.27 32.08
N CYS A 447 -0.93 14.32 32.79
CA CYS A 447 -0.59 15.71 32.48
C CYS A 447 -0.13 16.39 33.75
N ALA A 448 1.05 17.01 33.74
CA ALA A 448 1.59 17.79 34.85
C ALA A 448 2.07 19.15 34.35
N LEU A 449 1.57 20.20 34.94
CA LEU A 449 2.02 21.58 34.71
C LEU A 449 2.91 21.99 35.86
N TYR A 450 4.11 22.43 35.51
CA TYR A 450 5.14 22.89 36.46
C TYR A 450 5.34 24.40 36.35
N GLU A 451 5.40 25.07 37.49
CA GLU A 451 5.73 26.50 37.60
C GLU A 451 7.02 26.69 38.36
N ALA A 452 7.83 27.67 37.94
CA ALA A 452 9.04 28.06 38.63
C ALA A 452 8.71 28.80 39.95
N ARG A 453 9.12 28.24 41.08
CA ARG A 453 8.98 28.81 42.42
C ARG A 453 10.27 28.61 43.21
N GLN A 454 10.80 29.68 43.80
CA GLN A 454 11.94 29.65 44.76
C GLN A 454 13.11 28.73 44.35
N GLY A 455 13.50 28.71 43.06
CA GLY A 455 14.65 27.93 42.60
C GLY A 455 14.32 26.47 42.20
N ALA A 456 13.05 26.09 42.22
CA ALA A 456 12.57 24.78 41.74
C ALA A 456 11.33 24.94 40.86
N PHE A 457 11.04 23.93 40.04
CA PHE A 457 9.78 23.82 39.32
C PHE A 457 8.84 22.92 40.12
N GLU A 458 7.74 23.48 40.61
CA GLU A 458 6.74 22.79 41.40
C GLU A 458 5.52 22.44 40.53
N PRO A 459 4.91 21.24 40.71
CA PRO A 459 3.72 20.87 40.00
C PRO A 459 2.49 21.63 40.53
N THR A 460 1.86 22.46 39.70
CA THR A 460 0.66 23.24 40.04
C THR A 460 -0.63 22.64 39.54
N TYR A 461 -0.56 21.81 38.50
CA TYR A 461 -1.66 20.96 38.01
C TYR A 461 -1.15 19.55 37.75
N VAL A 462 -1.87 18.56 38.22
CA VAL A 462 -1.54 17.14 38.01
C VAL A 462 -2.79 16.35 37.67
N SER A 463 -2.71 15.54 36.61
CA SER A 463 -3.72 14.55 36.24
C SER A 463 -3.03 13.22 35.97
N GLY A 464 -3.62 12.13 36.43
CA GLY A 464 -3.10 10.76 36.28
C GLY A 464 -2.64 10.16 37.62
N SER A 465 -2.25 8.87 37.62
CA SER A 465 -1.97 8.08 38.84
C SER A 465 -0.49 8.06 39.26
N ARG A 466 0.28 9.12 38.96
CA ARG A 466 1.71 9.21 39.31
C ARG A 466 1.97 10.27 40.34
N ASP A 467 3.01 10.06 41.14
CA ASP A 467 3.55 11.09 42.03
C ASP A 467 4.51 11.97 41.23
N PHE A 468 4.33 13.28 41.38
CA PHE A 468 5.15 14.28 40.71
C PHE A 468 5.86 15.13 41.80
N SER A 469 7.17 15.08 41.81
CA SER A 469 8.01 15.85 42.72
C SER A 469 8.50 17.16 42.08
N ALA A 470 8.89 18.12 42.91
CA ALA A 470 9.55 19.32 42.45
C ALA A 470 10.90 19.00 41.77
N ILE A 471 11.25 19.79 40.76
CA ILE A 471 12.43 19.63 39.91
C ILE A 471 13.33 20.85 40.12
N ALA A 472 14.59 20.64 40.48
CA ALA A 472 15.54 21.73 40.66
C ALA A 472 15.73 22.55 39.38
N ALA A 473 15.70 23.87 39.47
CA ALA A 473 15.80 24.75 38.30
C ALA A 473 17.17 24.69 37.61
N ASP A 474 18.20 24.29 38.32
CA ASP A 474 19.57 24.12 37.83
C ASP A 474 19.82 22.75 37.17
N SER A 475 18.82 21.87 37.11
CA SER A 475 18.95 20.56 36.49
C SER A 475 19.25 20.67 34.98
N ASP A 476 20.08 19.75 34.45
CA ASP A 476 20.43 19.71 33.02
C ASP A 476 19.22 19.59 32.12
N ALA A 477 18.17 18.93 32.59
CA ALA A 477 16.92 18.76 31.87
C ALA A 477 16.14 20.09 31.73
N ILE A 478 16.14 20.95 32.74
CA ILE A 478 15.54 22.29 32.67
C ILE A 478 16.39 23.21 31.79
N ARG A 479 17.73 23.17 31.91
CA ARG A 479 18.63 23.94 31.02
C ARG A 479 18.42 23.59 29.56
N ALA A 480 18.17 22.32 29.26
CA ALA A 480 17.84 21.88 27.89
C ALA A 480 16.50 22.47 27.39
N LEU A 481 15.56 22.77 28.27
CA LEU A 481 14.31 23.46 27.95
C LEU A 481 14.51 24.96 27.73
N GLU A 482 15.48 25.59 28.34
CA GLU A 482 15.76 27.01 28.19
C GLU A 482 16.12 27.43 26.78
N THR A 483 16.72 26.55 26.01
CA THR A 483 17.11 26.80 24.62
C THR A 483 15.98 26.54 23.58
N LYS A 484 14.85 25.94 23.99
CA LYS A 484 13.80 25.52 23.08
C LYS A 484 12.48 26.24 23.32
N VAL A 485 11.90 26.79 22.27
CA VAL A 485 10.63 27.56 22.32
C VAL A 485 9.43 26.69 21.88
N ALA A 486 9.68 25.62 21.11
CA ALA A 486 8.66 24.74 20.57
C ALA A 486 8.45 23.49 21.45
N PRO A 487 7.26 22.87 21.41
CA PRO A 487 7.01 21.57 22.05
C PRO A 487 8.04 20.52 21.63
N ILE A 488 8.50 19.75 22.59
CA ILE A 488 9.54 18.72 22.40
C ILE A 488 8.87 17.36 22.50
N ARG A 489 8.93 16.56 21.42
CA ARG A 489 8.53 15.15 21.45
C ARG A 489 9.69 14.30 21.93
N LEU A 490 9.41 13.43 22.88
CA LEU A 490 10.36 12.47 23.45
C LEU A 490 10.07 11.07 22.89
N ASP A 491 11.10 10.26 22.74
CA ASP A 491 10.89 8.83 22.42
C ASP A 491 10.39 8.05 23.65
N SER A 492 10.04 6.77 23.47
CA SER A 492 9.57 5.90 24.55
C SER A 492 10.59 5.67 25.68
N ARG A 493 11.84 6.10 25.47
CA ARG A 493 12.94 6.06 26.45
C ARG A 493 13.17 7.41 27.15
N GLY A 494 12.36 8.43 26.81
CA GLY A 494 12.49 9.76 27.38
C GLY A 494 13.62 10.61 26.79
N THR A 495 14.20 10.18 25.66
CA THR A 495 15.22 10.93 24.92
C THR A 495 14.58 11.76 23.80
N ALA A 496 15.08 12.99 23.57
CA ALA A 496 14.55 13.86 22.54
C ALA A 496 14.83 13.30 21.13
N THR A 497 13.80 13.15 20.29
CA THR A 497 13.87 12.61 18.91
C THR A 497 14.54 13.55 17.89
N SER A 498 14.93 14.76 18.29
CA SER A 498 15.67 15.71 17.44
C SER A 498 17.18 15.62 17.78
N ALA A 499 18.04 15.72 16.77
CA ALA A 499 19.51 15.58 16.85
C ALA A 499 20.21 16.58 17.79
N ALA A 500 19.89 16.54 19.07
CA ALA A 500 20.49 17.34 20.15
C ALA A 500 20.81 16.47 21.36
N PRO A 501 21.74 16.84 22.21
CA PRO A 501 22.47 15.96 23.13
C PRO A 501 21.59 15.25 24.15
N GLN A 502 22.11 14.13 24.62
CA GLN A 502 21.58 13.08 25.50
C GLN A 502 21.15 13.52 26.90
N ASN A 503 20.44 14.62 27.05
CA ASN A 503 19.93 15.05 28.35
C ASN A 503 18.51 14.52 28.56
N GLY A 504 18.34 13.70 29.60
CA GLY A 504 17.07 13.01 29.92
C GLY A 504 15.91 13.99 30.15
N SER A 505 14.68 13.48 29.97
CA SER A 505 13.46 14.24 30.29
C SER A 505 13.42 14.65 31.76
N PRO A 506 13.01 15.89 32.09
CA PRO A 506 12.81 16.30 33.48
C PRO A 506 11.69 15.50 34.17
N VAL A 507 10.77 14.93 33.40
CA VAL A 507 9.68 14.10 33.91
C VAL A 507 9.75 12.71 33.26
N ALA A 508 10.00 11.68 34.08
CA ALA A 508 10.10 10.31 33.59
C ALA A 508 8.82 9.86 32.91
N GLY A 509 8.96 9.28 31.69
CA GLY A 509 7.82 8.76 30.91
C GLY A 509 6.96 9.84 30.24
N ALA A 510 7.41 11.10 30.21
CA ALA A 510 6.78 12.11 29.38
C ALA A 510 7.00 11.78 27.89
N ALA A 511 5.96 11.93 27.08
CA ALA A 511 6.00 11.79 25.63
C ALA A 511 6.16 13.14 24.93
N VAL A 512 5.66 14.21 25.55
CA VAL A 512 5.76 15.58 25.05
C VAL A 512 6.01 16.52 26.23
N ILE A 513 6.89 17.51 26.02
CA ILE A 513 7.09 18.65 26.93
C ILE A 513 6.83 19.93 26.16
N VAL A 514 6.02 20.80 26.74
CA VAL A 514 5.62 22.08 26.17
C VAL A 514 6.13 23.20 27.05
N PRO A 515 7.19 23.93 26.67
CA PRO A 515 7.66 25.07 27.45
C PRO A 515 6.69 26.25 27.36
N LEU A 516 6.40 26.88 28.50
CA LEU A 516 5.59 28.09 28.61
C LEU A 516 6.49 29.26 28.98
N ARG A 517 6.57 30.29 28.11
CA ARG A 517 7.51 31.42 28.27
C ARG A 517 6.79 32.74 28.12
N PRO A 518 6.43 33.40 29.21
CA PRO A 518 5.83 34.74 29.11
C PRO A 518 6.78 35.83 28.59
N ARG A 519 8.11 35.78 28.87
CA ARG A 519 9.13 36.76 28.38
C ARG A 519 10.57 36.26 28.64
N GLY A 520 11.09 35.30 27.89
CA GLY A 520 12.50 34.89 27.98
C GLY A 520 12.72 33.51 28.61
N ALA A 521 13.12 33.38 29.86
CA ALA A 521 13.33 32.09 30.53
C ALA A 521 12.00 31.34 30.74
N PRO A 522 11.96 29.98 30.68
CA PRO A 522 10.75 29.25 30.96
C PRO A 522 10.31 29.48 32.41
N THR A 523 9.12 30.05 32.58
CA THR A 523 8.50 30.21 33.89
C THR A 523 7.61 29.04 34.24
N ALA A 524 7.23 28.24 33.26
CA ALA A 524 6.47 27.03 33.42
C ALA A 524 6.68 26.08 32.23
N PHE A 525 6.31 24.83 32.40
CA PHE A 525 6.21 23.86 31.31
C PHE A 525 5.11 22.82 31.58
N VAL A 526 4.57 22.24 30.53
CA VAL A 526 3.63 21.11 30.63
C VAL A 526 4.34 19.83 30.20
N ALA A 527 4.30 18.81 31.04
CA ALA A 527 4.75 17.47 30.74
C ALA A 527 3.55 16.55 30.52
N MET A 528 3.50 15.88 29.40
CA MET A 528 2.39 15.00 29.03
C MET A 528 2.90 13.58 28.77
N GLY A 529 2.21 12.59 29.35
CA GLY A 529 2.42 11.18 29.07
C GLY A 529 1.92 10.77 27.69
N PRO A 530 2.13 9.51 27.27
CA PRO A 530 1.50 8.96 26.05
C PRO A 530 -0.02 9.16 26.09
N LYS A 531 -0.64 9.40 24.93
CA LYS A 531 -2.10 9.50 24.84
C LYS A 531 -2.76 8.22 25.35
N ARG A 532 -3.90 8.31 26.05
CA ARG A 532 -4.65 7.13 26.51
C ARG A 532 -5.18 6.28 25.36
N SER A 533 -5.36 6.87 24.16
CA SER A 533 -5.70 6.15 22.93
C SER A 533 -4.54 5.26 22.45
N GLY A 534 -3.32 5.46 22.93
CA GLY A 534 -2.10 4.83 22.44
C GLY A 534 -1.57 5.46 21.15
N ASP A 535 -2.14 6.59 20.70
CA ASP A 535 -1.66 7.34 19.55
C ASP A 535 -0.45 8.21 19.93
N VAL A 536 0.38 8.51 18.94
CA VAL A 536 1.54 9.43 19.11
C VAL A 536 1.05 10.86 18.91
N TYR A 537 1.71 11.82 19.55
CA TYR A 537 1.44 13.23 19.29
C TYR A 537 1.89 13.59 17.88
N THR A 538 0.98 14.11 17.06
CA THR A 538 1.20 14.49 15.67
C THR A 538 1.87 15.85 15.54
N SER A 539 2.32 16.20 14.33
CA SER A 539 2.80 17.57 14.05
C SER A 539 1.68 18.59 14.25
N THR A 540 0.43 18.22 13.95
CA THR A 540 -0.75 19.04 14.22
C THR A 540 -0.97 19.21 15.72
N ASP A 541 -0.88 18.12 16.50
CA ASP A 541 -0.96 18.22 17.97
C ASP A 541 0.10 19.18 18.53
N LEU A 542 1.34 19.06 18.05
CA LEU A 542 2.44 19.92 18.50
C LEU A 542 2.23 21.38 18.08
N SER A 543 1.65 21.64 16.91
CA SER A 543 1.33 23.01 16.49
C SER A 543 0.20 23.62 17.34
N LEU A 544 -0.81 22.84 17.69
CA LEU A 544 -1.89 23.26 18.59
C LEU A 544 -1.37 23.51 20.01
N LEU A 545 -0.51 22.65 20.51
CA LEU A 545 0.17 22.84 21.80
C LEU A 545 1.08 24.08 21.79
N SER A 546 1.74 24.36 20.67
CA SER A 546 2.54 25.58 20.49
C SER A 546 1.67 26.83 20.50
N ALA A 547 0.48 26.79 19.88
CA ALA A 547 -0.48 27.89 19.90
C ALA A 547 -1.00 28.15 21.32
N LEU A 548 -1.32 27.10 22.08
CA LEU A 548 -1.70 27.21 23.49
C LEU A 548 -0.57 27.81 24.35
N ALA A 549 0.66 27.34 24.17
CA ALA A 549 1.84 27.87 24.87
C ALA A 549 2.03 29.37 24.56
N HIS A 550 1.86 29.75 23.29
CA HIS A 550 1.98 31.15 22.88
C HIS A 550 0.87 32.01 23.49
N ALA A 551 -0.38 31.56 23.49
CA ALA A 551 -1.51 32.28 24.06
C ALA A 551 -1.35 32.54 25.57
N VAL A 552 -0.81 31.57 26.32
CA VAL A 552 -0.49 31.74 27.74
C VAL A 552 0.70 32.70 27.92
N SER A 553 1.72 32.60 27.06
CA SER A 553 2.96 33.38 27.16
C SER A 553 2.81 34.87 26.79
N THR A 554 1.84 35.21 25.95
CA THR A 554 1.63 36.60 25.48
C THR A 554 0.75 37.43 26.41
N ARG A 555 0.24 36.85 27.48
CA ARG A 555 -0.55 37.59 28.46
C ARG A 555 0.28 38.67 29.19
N PRO A 556 -0.27 39.88 29.38
CA PRO A 556 0.34 40.86 30.22
C PRO A 556 0.23 40.37 31.69
N GLY A 557 1.35 39.92 32.25
CA GLY A 557 1.42 39.64 33.68
C GLY A 557 1.10 40.93 34.44
N GLU A 558 0.25 40.88 35.46
CA GLU A 558 0.11 41.95 36.43
C GLU A 558 1.50 42.30 36.99
N GLY A 559 1.83 43.57 36.91
CA GLY A 559 3.16 44.07 37.24
C GLY A 559 3.59 43.67 38.65
N VAL A 560 4.79 43.10 38.72
CA VAL A 560 5.55 43.13 39.97
C VAL A 560 5.61 44.61 40.41
N PRO A 561 5.11 44.99 41.59
CA PRO A 561 5.24 46.36 42.08
C PRO A 561 6.74 46.65 42.15
N HIS A 562 7.18 47.67 41.42
CA HIS A 562 8.47 48.27 41.59
C HIS A 562 8.62 48.65 43.08
N GLN A 563 9.41 47.90 43.82
CA GLN A 563 9.96 48.43 45.08
C GLN A 563 10.93 49.54 44.71
N THR A 564 10.46 50.77 44.80
CA THR A 564 11.27 51.99 44.91
C THR A 564 11.88 52.00 46.26
N SER A 565 13.18 51.94 46.39
CA SER A 565 14.03 52.62 47.33
C SER A 565 15.46 52.50 46.89
#